data_0b95a87f03093ca5aad09777e8fbfc04
#
_entry.id   0b95a87f03093ca5aad09777e8fbfc04
#
_cell.length_a   1.000
_cell.length_b   1.000
_cell.length_c   1.000
_cell.angle_alpha   90.00
_cell.angle_beta   90.00
_cell.angle_gamma   90.00
#
_symmetry.space_group_name_H-M   'P 1'
#
loop_
_entity.id
_entity.type
_entity.pdbx_description
1 polymer ?
#
loop_
_entity_poly.entity_id
_entity_poly.type
_entity_poly.pdbx_seq_one_letter_code
_entity_poly.pdbx_strand_id
1 'polypeptide(L)'
;MVGVRDPVPGGGQMYGKQSDTPGGIWYTATSGIWGSVWAEPLPRADAITRVTTRTHADRTGFDVWVEAESPAEVTVEVELPEGGTTMVTGQAGEPIAVGLRNPRLWSPSDPYRYRLRVSAGEDEVSSWAGVRTVEIGPIPGADPSERTAVLVNGEAVLVNTPLDQGYWPETGLTPPADEALAFDLLAMRELGFNGVRKHIKVESRRFYDHADRLGMLVIQDVVNGGAPRVTINQSRVIQALDIQLGDTAARHLSAAGRSSRANRERFEVDLAGMVRLLDPHACVVMWTLFNEAWGQYETDRLEGYLRSLDPTRLIDAASGWFDQGGGDFRSRHRYVLRLIRPPQRDRRPFFLSEFGGHNLAVEGHSWDGTGRYGYTFHSDPAALNEALADLYRTQLIPLVAHGLRGCVYTQVSDVETENNGLLTYDRQVVKPDADLMLELNAELYAAFAAIGGTP
;
A
#
# COMPACT_ATOMS: atom_id res chain seq x y z
N MET A 1 -27.22 -4.62 21.28
CA MET A 1 -26.03 -5.25 21.94
C MET A 1 -25.21 -5.90 20.85
N VAL A 2 -23.92 -5.62 20.79
CA VAL A 2 -22.98 -6.23 19.83
C VAL A 2 -22.02 -7.10 20.62
N GLY A 3 -21.85 -8.36 20.23
CA GLY A 3 -20.88 -9.28 20.78
C GLY A 3 -19.75 -9.50 19.79
N VAL A 4 -18.49 -9.41 20.24
CA VAL A 4 -17.29 -9.64 19.44
C VAL A 4 -16.55 -10.85 19.98
N ARG A 5 -16.11 -11.73 19.07
CA ARG A 5 -15.20 -12.82 19.36
C ARG A 5 -13.96 -12.66 18.47
N ASP A 6 -12.82 -12.46 19.09
CA ASP A 6 -11.54 -12.24 18.43
C ASP A 6 -10.49 -13.28 18.89
N PRO A 7 -10.32 -14.39 18.18
CA PRO A 7 -9.37 -15.44 18.52
C PRO A 7 -7.98 -15.15 17.92
N VAL A 8 -7.27 -14.13 18.38
CA VAL A 8 -5.90 -13.82 17.93
C VAL A 8 -4.87 -14.60 18.75
N PRO A 9 -3.87 -15.25 18.13
CA PRO A 9 -3.84 -15.80 16.79
C PRO A 9 -4.52 -17.17 16.76
N GLY A 10 -5.32 -17.52 15.78
CA GLY A 10 -5.71 -18.93 15.70
C GLY A 10 -7.05 -19.28 15.08
N GLY A 11 -7.94 -18.38 14.82
CA GLY A 11 -9.27 -18.69 14.24
C GLY A 11 -9.28 -18.92 12.73
N GLY A 12 -8.13 -18.88 12.07
CA GLY A 12 -8.01 -18.98 10.61
C GLY A 12 -8.33 -17.68 9.88
N GLN A 13 -8.66 -16.61 10.60
CA GLN A 13 -8.86 -15.26 10.05
C GLN A 13 -7.51 -14.61 9.69
N MET A 14 -7.62 -13.50 8.95
CA MET A 14 -6.52 -12.56 8.75
C MET A 14 -6.34 -11.73 10.03
N TYR A 15 -5.14 -11.67 10.59
CA TYR A 15 -4.89 -10.99 11.86
C TYR A 15 -3.71 -10.01 11.84
N GLY A 16 -2.99 -9.95 10.71
CA GLY A 16 -1.85 -9.04 10.56
C GLY A 16 -0.70 -9.35 11.51
N LYS A 17 0.05 -8.35 11.91
CA LYS A 17 1.20 -8.51 12.81
C LYS A 17 0.84 -8.58 14.29
N GLN A 18 -0.43 -8.78 14.61
CA GLN A 18 -0.91 -8.88 15.99
C GLN A 18 -0.48 -10.20 16.67
N SER A 19 -0.06 -10.12 17.90
CA SER A 19 0.38 -11.27 18.70
C SER A 19 -0.05 -11.12 20.17
N ASP A 20 -0.41 -12.25 20.79
CA ASP A 20 -0.61 -12.37 22.24
C ASP A 20 0.71 -12.46 23.01
N THR A 21 1.82 -12.65 22.28
CA THR A 21 3.20 -12.65 22.78
C THR A 21 4.03 -11.68 21.93
N PRO A 22 3.83 -10.35 22.07
CA PRO A 22 4.47 -9.36 21.22
C PRO A 22 5.98 -9.34 21.41
N GLY A 23 6.68 -8.90 20.37
CA GLY A 23 8.13 -8.74 20.33
C GLY A 23 8.72 -8.85 18.92
N GLY A 24 9.80 -8.15 18.69
CA GLY A 24 10.39 -8.04 17.36
C GLY A 24 9.44 -7.36 16.38
N ILE A 25 9.10 -8.06 15.30
CA ILE A 25 8.17 -7.58 14.26
C ILE A 25 6.71 -7.94 14.52
N TRP A 26 6.38 -8.43 15.71
CA TRP A 26 5.03 -8.79 16.15
C TRP A 26 4.61 -7.87 17.28
N TYR A 27 3.42 -7.29 17.19
CA TYR A 27 2.96 -6.22 18.05
C TYR A 27 1.78 -6.64 18.91
N THR A 28 1.53 -5.91 19.98
CA THR A 28 0.44 -6.14 20.91
C THR A 28 -0.91 -6.21 20.20
N ALA A 29 -1.64 -7.28 20.42
CA ALA A 29 -2.94 -7.50 19.82
C ALA A 29 -3.98 -6.51 20.35
N THR A 30 -4.80 -5.98 19.47
CA THR A 30 -5.99 -5.17 19.79
C THR A 30 -7.23 -6.05 19.62
N SER A 31 -8.04 -6.17 20.65
CA SER A 31 -9.26 -6.96 20.63
C SER A 31 -10.51 -6.10 20.47
N GLY A 32 -11.49 -6.62 19.72
CA GLY A 32 -12.78 -5.96 19.55
C GLY A 32 -12.87 -5.14 18.25
N ILE A 33 -13.83 -4.22 18.23
CA ILE A 33 -14.06 -3.30 17.10
C ILE A 33 -13.12 -2.11 17.29
N TRP A 34 -12.05 -2.06 16.51
CA TRP A 34 -11.06 -1.00 16.58
C TRP A 34 -11.30 0.15 15.58
N GLY A 35 -12.20 -0.05 14.59
CA GLY A 35 -12.63 0.98 13.65
C GLY A 35 -13.83 1.79 14.17
N SER A 36 -14.15 2.89 13.50
CA SER A 36 -15.31 3.73 13.83
C SER A 36 -16.63 2.96 13.66
N VAL A 37 -17.56 3.18 14.57
CA VAL A 37 -18.92 2.68 14.48
C VAL A 37 -19.86 3.88 14.38
N TRP A 38 -20.76 3.86 13.39
CA TRP A 38 -21.75 4.92 13.19
C TRP A 38 -23.10 4.31 12.85
N ALA A 39 -24.14 5.11 12.97
CA ALA A 39 -25.49 4.81 12.52
C ALA A 39 -26.04 6.01 11.75
N GLU A 40 -26.70 5.75 10.65
CA GLU A 40 -27.34 6.75 9.82
C GLU A 40 -28.76 6.32 9.45
N PRO A 41 -29.73 7.26 9.36
CA PRO A 41 -31.04 6.97 8.81
C PRO A 41 -30.92 6.79 7.28
N LEU A 42 -31.54 5.74 6.76
CA LEU A 42 -31.62 5.52 5.31
C LEU A 42 -33.08 5.68 4.87
N PRO A 43 -33.34 6.25 3.65
CA PRO A 43 -34.66 6.19 3.03
C PRO A 43 -35.06 4.74 2.81
N ARG A 44 -36.37 4.46 2.85
CA ARG A 44 -36.86 3.06 2.92
C ARG A 44 -36.65 2.21 1.67
N ALA A 45 -36.64 2.81 0.49
CA ALA A 45 -36.69 2.05 -0.75
C ALA A 45 -35.46 2.21 -1.64
N ASP A 46 -34.85 3.41 -1.69
CA ASP A 46 -33.91 3.79 -2.71
C ASP A 46 -32.52 4.11 -2.13
N ALA A 47 -32.26 3.64 -0.88
CA ALA A 47 -31.01 3.93 -0.18
C ALA A 47 -29.78 3.51 -1.01
N ILE A 48 -28.93 4.47 -1.29
CA ILE A 48 -27.64 4.25 -1.93
C ILE A 48 -26.69 3.60 -0.92
N THR A 49 -26.29 2.37 -1.17
CA THR A 49 -25.42 1.61 -0.27
C THR A 49 -23.97 1.75 -0.66
N ARG A 50 -23.66 2.08 -1.93
CA ARG A 50 -22.30 2.23 -2.41
C ARG A 50 -22.23 3.05 -3.71
N VAL A 51 -21.18 3.86 -3.81
CA VAL A 51 -20.75 4.52 -5.05
C VAL A 51 -19.28 4.16 -5.31
N THR A 52 -18.98 3.68 -6.51
CA THR A 52 -17.62 3.43 -6.98
C THR A 52 -17.39 4.04 -8.34
N THR A 53 -16.15 4.34 -8.65
CA THR A 53 -15.77 4.93 -9.93
C THR A 53 -14.61 4.15 -10.54
N ARG A 54 -14.60 4.04 -11.87
CA ARG A 54 -13.50 3.42 -12.61
C ARG A 54 -13.15 4.27 -13.81
N THR A 55 -11.91 4.72 -13.89
CA THR A 55 -11.38 5.51 -15.01
C THR A 55 -11.42 4.71 -16.31
N HIS A 56 -11.86 5.33 -17.40
CA HIS A 56 -11.73 4.77 -18.73
C HIS A 56 -10.27 4.60 -19.12
N ALA A 57 -9.92 3.53 -19.84
CA ALA A 57 -8.54 3.23 -20.21
C ALA A 57 -7.89 4.35 -21.06
N ASP A 58 -8.67 5.05 -21.87
CA ASP A 58 -8.26 6.20 -22.68
C ASP A 58 -8.23 7.52 -21.90
N ARG A 59 -8.58 7.50 -20.61
CA ARG A 59 -8.62 8.65 -19.71
C ARG A 59 -9.59 9.76 -20.11
N THR A 60 -10.58 9.47 -20.95
CA THR A 60 -11.59 10.46 -21.40
C THR A 60 -12.74 10.64 -20.41
N GLY A 61 -12.73 9.93 -19.29
CA GLY A 61 -13.78 9.96 -18.28
C GLY A 61 -13.70 8.76 -17.35
N PHE A 62 -14.83 8.46 -16.74
CA PHE A 62 -14.97 7.34 -15.82
C PHE A 62 -16.38 6.80 -15.80
N ASP A 63 -16.53 5.54 -15.46
CA ASP A 63 -17.84 4.95 -15.12
C ASP A 63 -18.11 5.12 -13.63
N VAL A 64 -19.39 5.29 -13.28
CA VAL A 64 -19.90 5.30 -11.90
C VAL A 64 -20.79 4.09 -11.74
N TRP A 65 -20.54 3.25 -10.73
CA TRP A 65 -21.45 2.20 -10.29
C TRP A 65 -22.11 2.62 -8.99
N VAL A 66 -23.42 2.54 -8.95
CA VAL A 66 -24.23 2.85 -7.77
C VAL A 66 -24.98 1.60 -7.36
N GLU A 67 -24.73 1.12 -6.15
CA GLU A 67 -25.51 0.06 -5.54
C GLU A 67 -26.60 0.71 -4.67
N ALA A 68 -27.84 0.25 -4.81
CA ALA A 68 -28.99 0.70 -4.03
C ALA A 68 -29.76 -0.50 -3.50
N GLU A 69 -30.57 -0.30 -2.45
CA GLU A 69 -31.40 -1.35 -1.83
C GLU A 69 -32.49 -1.92 -2.80
N SER A 70 -32.91 -1.12 -3.78
CA SER A 70 -33.82 -1.54 -4.82
C SER A 70 -33.41 -0.98 -6.19
N PRO A 71 -33.94 -1.54 -7.31
CA PRO A 71 -33.75 -0.95 -8.63
C PRO A 71 -34.23 0.50 -8.66
N ALA A 72 -33.34 1.42 -9.03
CA ALA A 72 -33.65 2.84 -9.06
C ALA A 72 -32.95 3.52 -10.25
N GLU A 73 -33.60 4.55 -10.79
CA GLU A 73 -32.94 5.50 -11.67
C GLU A 73 -31.97 6.34 -10.86
N VAL A 74 -30.77 6.49 -11.35
CA VAL A 74 -29.66 7.20 -10.69
C VAL A 74 -29.30 8.41 -11.52
N THR A 75 -29.16 9.55 -10.85
CA THR A 75 -28.58 10.76 -11.43
C THR A 75 -27.19 11.01 -10.81
N VAL A 76 -26.19 11.21 -11.65
CA VAL A 76 -24.83 11.58 -11.24
C VAL A 76 -24.55 12.99 -11.75
N GLU A 77 -24.37 13.93 -10.84
CA GLU A 77 -23.88 15.29 -11.11
C GLU A 77 -22.41 15.38 -10.76
N VAL A 78 -21.60 15.91 -11.68
CA VAL A 78 -20.15 16.03 -11.55
C VAL A 78 -19.73 17.49 -11.66
N GLU A 79 -19.05 18.01 -10.66
CA GLU A 79 -18.47 19.37 -10.68
C GLU A 79 -17.24 19.38 -11.61
N LEU A 80 -17.18 20.36 -12.53
CA LEU A 80 -16.10 20.50 -13.52
C LEU A 80 -15.03 21.49 -13.04
N PRO A 81 -13.75 21.25 -13.36
CA PRO A 81 -12.64 22.12 -12.93
C PRO A 81 -12.76 23.57 -13.39
N GLU A 82 -13.32 23.77 -14.57
CA GLU A 82 -13.56 25.10 -15.18
C GLU A 82 -14.82 25.81 -14.66
N GLY A 83 -15.53 25.17 -13.74
CA GLY A 83 -16.82 25.62 -13.20
C GLY A 83 -18.01 25.01 -13.94
N GLY A 84 -19.15 25.03 -13.26
CA GLY A 84 -20.34 24.34 -13.73
C GLY A 84 -20.36 22.85 -13.42
N THR A 85 -21.39 22.16 -13.92
CA THR A 85 -21.60 20.72 -13.69
C THR A 85 -21.98 20.02 -14.99
N THR A 86 -21.67 18.72 -15.05
CA THR A 86 -22.27 17.82 -16.04
C THR A 86 -23.13 16.81 -15.32
N MET A 87 -24.19 16.34 -15.98
CA MET A 87 -25.16 15.41 -15.40
C MET A 87 -25.39 14.24 -16.33
N VAL A 88 -25.40 13.04 -15.79
CA VAL A 88 -25.70 11.79 -16.49
C VAL A 88 -26.73 11.00 -15.68
N THR A 89 -27.53 10.20 -16.35
CA THR A 89 -28.51 9.30 -15.72
C THR A 89 -28.29 7.86 -16.15
N GLY A 90 -28.66 6.92 -15.31
CA GLY A 90 -28.56 5.48 -15.57
C GLY A 90 -29.35 4.67 -14.56
N GLN A 91 -29.05 3.38 -14.43
CA GLN A 91 -29.71 2.48 -13.50
C GLN A 91 -28.74 2.01 -12.42
N ALA A 92 -29.24 1.87 -11.20
CA ALA A 92 -28.49 1.23 -10.12
C ALA A 92 -28.07 -0.19 -10.53
N GLY A 93 -26.83 -0.56 -10.21
CA GLY A 93 -26.22 -1.84 -10.59
C GLY A 93 -25.54 -1.85 -11.98
N GLU A 94 -25.79 -0.86 -12.82
CA GLU A 94 -25.19 -0.74 -14.16
C GLU A 94 -24.12 0.37 -14.20
N PRO A 95 -23.11 0.28 -15.10
CA PRO A 95 -22.14 1.36 -15.28
C PRO A 95 -22.81 2.60 -15.90
N ILE A 96 -22.59 3.76 -15.28
CA ILE A 96 -23.07 5.06 -15.75
C ILE A 96 -21.84 5.84 -16.26
N ALA A 97 -21.72 5.98 -17.56
CA ALA A 97 -20.55 6.60 -18.18
C ALA A 97 -20.58 8.12 -18.04
N VAL A 98 -19.50 8.69 -17.49
CA VAL A 98 -19.26 10.13 -17.38
C VAL A 98 -18.13 10.49 -18.34
N GLY A 99 -18.46 11.12 -19.46
CA GLY A 99 -17.47 11.68 -20.40
C GLY A 99 -17.02 13.06 -19.96
N LEU A 100 -15.73 13.29 -19.98
CA LEU A 100 -15.09 14.57 -19.62
C LEU A 100 -14.39 15.19 -20.83
N ARG A 101 -14.54 16.50 -21.02
CA ARG A 101 -13.76 17.22 -21.99
C ARG A 101 -12.47 17.70 -21.33
N ASN A 102 -11.30 17.24 -21.81
CA ASN A 102 -9.98 17.55 -21.24
C ASN A 102 -9.91 17.24 -19.72
N PRO A 103 -10.05 15.98 -19.31
CA PRO A 103 -10.09 15.62 -17.90
C PRO A 103 -8.80 16.04 -17.18
N ARG A 104 -8.96 16.65 -16.01
CA ARG A 104 -7.87 16.89 -15.07
C ARG A 104 -7.60 15.57 -14.33
N LEU A 105 -6.43 14.98 -14.59
CA LEU A 105 -6.08 13.67 -14.07
C LEU A 105 -5.54 13.79 -12.65
N TRP A 106 -5.86 12.80 -11.82
CA TRP A 106 -5.25 12.65 -10.50
C TRP A 106 -3.81 12.15 -10.63
N SER A 107 -2.86 12.83 -10.00
CA SER A 107 -1.47 12.41 -9.90
C SER A 107 -0.87 12.87 -8.57
N PRO A 108 0.33 12.39 -8.16
CA PRO A 108 1.01 12.92 -6.97
C PRO A 108 1.22 14.44 -6.99
N SER A 109 1.52 15.03 -8.15
CA SER A 109 1.74 16.47 -8.33
C SER A 109 0.45 17.28 -8.51
N ASP A 110 -0.64 16.66 -8.94
CA ASP A 110 -1.96 17.25 -9.10
C ASP A 110 -3.05 16.29 -8.61
N PRO A 111 -3.30 16.20 -7.29
CA PRO A 111 -4.23 15.24 -6.70
C PRO A 111 -5.69 15.68 -6.85
N TYR A 112 -6.09 16.03 -8.07
CA TYR A 112 -7.43 16.52 -8.37
C TYR A 112 -8.47 15.42 -8.26
N ARG A 113 -9.60 15.73 -7.60
CA ARG A 113 -10.77 14.84 -7.47
C ARG A 113 -12.03 15.56 -7.91
N TYR A 114 -12.75 14.95 -8.82
CA TYR A 114 -14.08 15.39 -9.21
C TYR A 114 -15.05 15.13 -8.06
N ARG A 115 -15.77 16.17 -7.65
CA ARG A 115 -16.86 16.01 -6.69
C ARG A 115 -18.09 15.50 -7.41
N LEU A 116 -18.69 14.46 -6.82
CA LEU A 116 -19.90 13.80 -7.32
C LEU A 116 -21.04 14.04 -6.35
N ARG A 117 -22.23 14.36 -6.89
CA ARG A 117 -23.50 14.26 -6.20
C ARG A 117 -24.29 13.16 -6.88
N VAL A 118 -24.66 12.13 -6.14
CA VAL A 118 -25.34 10.94 -6.65
C VAL A 118 -26.70 10.86 -5.99
N SER A 119 -27.78 10.85 -6.79
CA SER A 119 -29.15 10.78 -6.30
C SER A 119 -29.87 9.55 -6.85
N ALA A 120 -30.65 8.89 -5.99
CA ALA A 120 -31.55 7.80 -6.36
C ALA A 120 -32.87 7.95 -5.59
N GLY A 121 -33.96 8.25 -6.28
CA GLY A 121 -35.23 8.54 -5.62
C GLY A 121 -35.14 9.71 -4.64
N GLU A 122 -35.35 9.43 -3.34
CA GLU A 122 -35.26 10.40 -2.26
C GLU A 122 -33.88 10.45 -1.59
N ASP A 123 -32.95 9.56 -1.96
CA ASP A 123 -31.60 9.53 -1.39
C ASP A 123 -30.59 10.32 -2.21
N GLU A 124 -29.70 11.00 -1.52
CA GLU A 124 -28.60 11.75 -2.12
C GLU A 124 -27.32 11.58 -1.31
N VAL A 125 -26.23 11.21 -1.98
CA VAL A 125 -24.92 11.07 -1.37
C VAL A 125 -23.85 11.86 -2.13
N SER A 126 -22.86 12.38 -1.41
CA SER A 126 -21.66 12.97 -2.00
C SER A 126 -20.54 11.95 -2.09
N SER A 127 -19.80 11.97 -3.20
CA SER A 127 -18.66 11.11 -3.44
C SER A 127 -17.58 11.86 -4.24
N TRP A 128 -16.49 11.17 -4.58
CA TRP A 128 -15.40 11.74 -5.37
C TRP A 128 -14.87 10.71 -6.38
N ALA A 129 -14.32 11.21 -7.48
CA ALA A 129 -13.59 10.43 -8.46
C ALA A 129 -12.21 11.03 -8.74
N GLY A 130 -11.15 10.26 -8.53
CA GLY A 130 -9.81 10.59 -9.04
C GLY A 130 -9.60 9.85 -10.36
N VAL A 131 -9.53 10.61 -11.45
CA VAL A 131 -9.35 10.03 -12.79
C VAL A 131 -7.88 9.74 -13.03
N ARG A 132 -7.51 8.46 -13.02
CA ARG A 132 -6.11 8.03 -13.27
C ARG A 132 -6.02 6.63 -13.86
N THR A 133 -4.94 6.36 -14.60
CA THR A 133 -4.51 5.00 -15.00
C THR A 133 -3.19 4.65 -14.36
N VAL A 134 -2.98 3.35 -14.06
CA VAL A 134 -1.70 2.82 -13.58
C VAL A 134 -1.39 1.55 -14.35
N GLU A 135 -0.18 1.46 -14.88
CA GLU A 135 0.27 0.32 -15.69
C GLU A 135 1.79 0.14 -15.65
N ILE A 136 2.27 -1.01 -16.07
CA ILE A 136 3.70 -1.19 -16.41
C ILE A 136 3.85 -0.97 -17.91
N GLY A 137 4.72 -0.05 -18.27
CA GLY A 137 4.97 0.27 -19.67
C GLY A 137 6.39 0.75 -19.93
N PRO A 138 6.73 0.98 -21.20
CA PRO A 138 8.03 1.54 -21.56
C PRO A 138 8.16 2.97 -21.01
N ILE A 139 9.37 3.34 -20.59
CA ILE A 139 9.66 4.73 -20.22
C ILE A 139 9.51 5.59 -21.50
N PRO A 140 8.70 6.67 -21.47
CA PRO A 140 8.50 7.52 -22.64
C PRO A 140 9.83 8.05 -23.19
N GLY A 141 10.07 7.87 -24.49
CA GLY A 141 11.31 8.30 -25.15
C GLY A 141 12.51 7.36 -25.00
N ALA A 142 12.42 6.28 -24.22
CA ALA A 142 13.46 5.25 -24.15
C ALA A 142 13.18 4.11 -25.14
N ASP A 143 14.19 3.25 -25.39
CA ASP A 143 13.98 2.02 -26.16
C ASP A 143 12.98 1.11 -25.46
N PRO A 144 11.83 0.76 -26.06
CA PRO A 144 10.79 -0.05 -25.42
C PRO A 144 11.26 -1.46 -25.02
N SER A 145 12.33 -1.96 -25.62
CA SER A 145 12.89 -3.28 -25.30
C SER A 145 13.75 -3.30 -24.04
N GLU A 146 14.19 -2.13 -23.57
CA GLU A 146 15.21 -2.03 -22.54
C GLU A 146 14.70 -1.52 -21.18
N ARG A 147 13.63 -0.72 -21.16
CA ARG A 147 13.23 -0.03 -19.93
C ARG A 147 11.73 0.04 -19.76
N THR A 148 11.23 -0.66 -18.71
CA THR A 148 9.86 -0.52 -18.24
C THR A 148 9.83 0.24 -16.91
N ALA A 149 8.71 0.90 -16.65
CA ALA A 149 8.46 1.62 -15.40
C ALA A 149 6.99 1.48 -14.97
N VAL A 150 6.69 1.92 -13.75
CA VAL A 150 5.33 2.25 -13.34
C VAL A 150 4.93 3.52 -14.08
N LEU A 151 3.84 3.47 -14.81
CA LEU A 151 3.26 4.62 -15.47
C LEU A 151 2.00 5.04 -14.72
N VAL A 152 1.96 6.29 -14.27
CA VAL A 152 0.74 6.94 -13.79
C VAL A 152 0.29 7.91 -14.87
N ASN A 153 -0.87 7.68 -15.45
CA ASN A 153 -1.38 8.47 -16.59
C ASN A 153 -0.47 8.48 -17.83
N GLY A 154 0.34 7.46 -18.00
CA GLY A 154 1.32 7.34 -19.07
C GLY A 154 2.66 8.02 -18.78
N GLU A 155 2.84 8.65 -17.64
CA GLU A 155 4.12 9.22 -17.20
C GLU A 155 4.86 8.25 -16.28
N ALA A 156 6.17 8.08 -16.53
CA ALA A 156 6.99 7.15 -15.76
C ALA A 156 7.28 7.71 -14.36
N VAL A 157 6.88 6.99 -13.32
CA VAL A 157 7.03 7.38 -11.91
C VAL A 157 7.91 6.36 -11.18
N LEU A 158 8.88 6.83 -10.40
CA LEU A 158 9.57 6.01 -9.42
C LEU A 158 8.73 5.96 -8.13
N VAL A 159 8.26 4.78 -7.76
CA VAL A 159 7.51 4.60 -6.50
C VAL A 159 8.49 4.54 -5.33
N ASN A 160 8.55 5.60 -4.53
CA ASN A 160 9.46 5.73 -3.40
C ASN A 160 8.67 5.96 -2.12
N THR A 161 8.56 4.93 -1.31
CA THR A 161 7.65 4.91 -0.16
C THR A 161 8.35 4.39 1.09
N PRO A 162 7.97 4.81 2.29
CA PRO A 162 8.28 4.05 3.49
C PRO A 162 7.17 3.03 3.82
N LEU A 163 7.54 2.02 4.63
CA LEU A 163 6.65 1.00 5.17
C LEU A 163 5.84 1.58 6.33
N ASP A 164 4.53 1.48 6.29
CA ASP A 164 3.63 2.04 7.29
C ASP A 164 2.85 0.92 7.99
N GLN A 165 3.20 0.64 9.25
CA GLN A 165 2.54 -0.38 10.07
C GLN A 165 1.18 0.10 10.60
N GLY A 166 1.00 1.40 10.82
CA GLY A 166 -0.25 1.99 11.31
C GLY A 166 -0.59 1.62 12.76
N TYR A 167 0.41 1.53 13.63
CA TYR A 167 0.22 1.30 15.07
C TYR A 167 0.51 2.58 15.86
N TRP A 168 -0.19 2.73 16.98
CA TRP A 168 -0.17 3.91 17.85
C TRP A 168 0.08 3.50 19.30
N PRO A 169 0.91 4.24 20.04
CA PRO A 169 1.29 3.83 21.41
C PRO A 169 0.12 3.76 22.38
N GLU A 170 -0.88 4.63 22.26
CA GLU A 170 -2.00 4.71 23.19
C GLU A 170 -3.15 3.74 22.85
N THR A 171 -3.28 3.40 21.57
CA THR A 171 -4.54 2.84 21.05
C THR A 171 -4.34 1.61 20.14
N GLY A 172 -3.09 1.17 19.95
CA GLY A 172 -2.77 0.02 19.09
C GLY A 172 -3.14 0.29 17.62
N LEU A 173 -4.13 -0.43 17.09
CA LEU A 173 -4.55 -0.29 15.69
C LEU A 173 -5.40 0.96 15.39
N THR A 174 -5.99 1.60 16.41
CA THR A 174 -6.87 2.76 16.21
C THR A 174 -6.04 4.04 16.21
N PRO A 175 -6.11 4.90 15.18
CA PRO A 175 -5.47 6.21 15.24
C PRO A 175 -6.10 7.06 16.34
N PRO A 176 -5.31 7.83 17.12
CA PRO A 176 -5.84 8.64 18.23
C PRO A 176 -6.74 9.78 17.76
N ALA A 177 -6.55 10.27 16.53
CA ALA A 177 -7.35 11.32 15.90
C ALA A 177 -7.28 11.19 14.38
N ASP A 178 -8.16 11.88 13.66
CA ASP A 178 -8.15 11.92 12.20
C ASP A 178 -6.90 12.62 11.65
N GLU A 179 -6.47 13.67 12.35
CA GLU A 179 -5.25 14.43 12.05
C GLU A 179 -3.99 13.57 12.16
N ALA A 180 -3.98 12.55 13.01
CA ALA A 180 -2.86 11.62 13.14
C ALA A 180 -2.65 10.81 11.85
N LEU A 181 -3.72 10.41 11.16
CA LEU A 181 -3.63 9.74 9.86
C LEU A 181 -3.01 10.65 8.80
N ALA A 182 -3.37 11.93 8.79
CA ALA A 182 -2.80 12.90 7.87
C ALA A 182 -1.35 13.24 8.23
N PHE A 183 -0.99 13.26 9.52
CA PHE A 183 0.34 13.60 10.00
C PHE A 183 1.42 12.66 9.44
N ASP A 184 1.23 11.33 9.54
CA ASP A 184 2.22 10.37 9.03
C ASP A 184 2.44 10.55 7.51
N LEU A 185 1.37 10.79 6.73
CA LEU A 185 1.45 11.06 5.29
C LEU A 185 2.20 12.36 4.98
N LEU A 186 1.91 13.43 5.73
CA LEU A 186 2.55 14.74 5.57
C LEU A 186 4.02 14.68 5.93
N ALA A 187 4.37 14.05 7.05
CA ALA A 187 5.76 13.90 7.49
C ALA A 187 6.59 13.13 6.44
N MET A 188 6.04 12.07 5.86
CA MET A 188 6.73 11.32 4.81
C MET A 188 6.89 12.13 3.52
N ARG A 189 5.89 12.93 3.15
CA ARG A 189 6.00 13.84 2.01
C ARG A 189 7.07 14.92 2.24
N GLU A 190 7.15 15.47 3.44
CA GLU A 190 8.19 16.46 3.81
C GLU A 190 9.59 15.87 3.78
N LEU A 191 9.75 14.58 4.05
CA LEU A 191 11.01 13.85 3.86
C LEU A 191 11.29 13.45 2.40
N GLY A 192 10.42 13.82 1.44
CA GLY A 192 10.61 13.59 0.01
C GLY A 192 10.09 12.26 -0.52
N PHE A 193 9.31 11.51 0.22
CA PHE A 193 8.62 10.32 -0.30
C PHE A 193 7.36 10.70 -1.07
N ASN A 194 6.99 9.92 -2.09
CA ASN A 194 5.79 10.15 -2.90
C ASN A 194 4.62 9.22 -2.56
N GLY A 195 4.73 8.44 -1.50
CA GLY A 195 3.68 7.54 -1.05
C GLY A 195 4.05 6.79 0.22
N VAL A 196 3.25 5.80 0.57
CA VAL A 196 3.50 4.85 1.66
C VAL A 196 3.09 3.43 1.25
N ARG A 197 3.74 2.42 1.83
CA ARG A 197 3.26 1.04 1.77
C ARG A 197 2.53 0.72 3.07
N LYS A 198 1.19 0.67 3.01
CA LYS A 198 0.36 0.26 4.15
C LYS A 198 0.52 -1.23 4.38
N HIS A 199 1.23 -1.56 5.44
CA HIS A 199 1.78 -2.89 5.65
C HIS A 199 0.85 -3.77 6.47
N ILE A 200 0.32 -4.81 5.82
CA ILE A 200 -0.45 -5.91 6.43
C ILE A 200 -1.61 -5.42 7.33
N LYS A 201 -2.13 -4.24 7.05
CA LYS A 201 -3.26 -3.59 7.74
C LYS A 201 -4.12 -2.84 6.72
N VAL A 202 -5.44 -2.91 6.88
CA VAL A 202 -6.39 -2.04 6.17
C VAL A 202 -6.79 -0.93 7.13
N GLU A 203 -6.54 0.32 6.77
CA GLU A 203 -6.93 1.48 7.55
C GLU A 203 -8.40 1.85 7.35
N SER A 204 -8.87 2.81 8.16
CA SER A 204 -10.13 3.46 7.88
C SER A 204 -10.09 4.19 6.53
N ARG A 205 -11.23 4.31 5.84
CA ARG A 205 -11.32 5.03 4.56
C ARG A 205 -10.80 6.47 4.64
N ARG A 206 -10.80 7.08 5.82
CA ARG A 206 -10.26 8.44 6.05
C ARG A 206 -8.77 8.54 5.75
N PHE A 207 -7.98 7.50 6.06
CA PHE A 207 -6.56 7.46 5.70
C PHE A 207 -6.37 7.59 4.17
N TYR A 208 -7.13 6.80 3.40
CA TYR A 208 -7.03 6.83 1.94
C TYR A 208 -7.60 8.14 1.35
N ASP A 209 -8.61 8.73 1.99
CA ASP A 209 -9.10 10.06 1.60
C ASP A 209 -8.04 11.17 1.82
N HIS A 210 -7.28 11.10 2.92
CA HIS A 210 -6.12 11.98 3.12
C HIS A 210 -5.04 11.72 2.06
N ALA A 211 -4.70 10.47 1.76
CA ALA A 211 -3.73 10.13 0.74
C ALA A 211 -4.18 10.60 -0.67
N ASP A 212 -5.48 10.43 -1.00
CA ASP A 212 -6.07 10.93 -2.24
C ASP A 212 -5.92 12.46 -2.37
N ARG A 213 -6.17 13.21 -1.28
CA ARG A 213 -6.04 14.70 -1.27
C ARG A 213 -4.61 15.18 -1.32
N LEU A 214 -3.71 14.43 -0.70
CA LEU A 214 -2.30 14.80 -0.59
C LEU A 214 -1.46 14.36 -1.80
N GLY A 215 -2.03 13.55 -2.71
CA GLY A 215 -1.29 12.98 -3.83
C GLY A 215 -0.29 11.90 -3.41
N MET A 216 -0.48 11.28 -2.24
CA MET A 216 0.39 10.22 -1.76
C MET A 216 -0.03 8.88 -2.35
N LEU A 217 0.89 8.22 -3.06
CA LEU A 217 0.68 6.87 -3.58
C LEU A 217 0.54 5.87 -2.43
N VAL A 218 -0.36 4.93 -2.55
CA VAL A 218 -0.51 3.86 -1.56
C VAL A 218 -0.29 2.51 -2.21
N ILE A 219 0.69 1.78 -1.69
CA ILE A 219 0.83 0.33 -1.88
C ILE A 219 0.07 -0.31 -0.72
N GLN A 220 -0.94 -1.11 -1.02
CA GLN A 220 -1.75 -1.76 -0.01
C GLN A 220 -1.44 -3.24 0.09
N ASP A 221 -0.99 -3.67 1.25
CA ASP A 221 -0.82 -5.09 1.53
C ASP A 221 -2.15 -5.75 1.87
N VAL A 222 -2.33 -6.96 1.38
CA VAL A 222 -3.36 -7.86 1.87
C VAL A 222 -3.00 -8.27 3.29
N VAL A 223 -3.96 -8.21 4.21
CA VAL A 223 -3.72 -8.62 5.60
C VAL A 223 -3.42 -10.11 5.65
N ASN A 224 -2.24 -10.46 6.15
CA ASN A 224 -1.84 -11.85 6.24
C ASN A 224 -2.46 -12.57 7.44
N GLY A 225 -2.57 -13.88 7.28
CA GLY A 225 -2.93 -14.85 8.33
C GLY A 225 -2.26 -16.18 8.01
N GLY A 226 -2.52 -17.21 8.81
CA GLY A 226 -1.82 -18.49 8.68
C GLY A 226 -0.51 -18.49 9.47
N ALA A 227 0.55 -19.12 8.95
CA ALA A 227 1.83 -19.23 9.63
C ALA A 227 2.98 -18.63 8.81
N PRO A 228 3.95 -17.95 9.43
CA PRO A 228 5.16 -17.55 8.77
C PRO A 228 5.98 -18.80 8.39
N ARG A 229 6.38 -18.88 7.11
CA ARG A 229 7.15 -20.04 6.59
C ARG A 229 8.65 -19.93 6.81
N VAL A 230 9.11 -18.74 7.16
CA VAL A 230 10.53 -18.38 7.21
C VAL A 230 10.83 -17.73 8.55
N THR A 231 11.82 -18.26 9.24
CA THR A 231 12.39 -17.61 10.42
C THR A 231 13.39 -16.53 10.02
N ILE A 232 13.66 -15.59 10.90
CA ILE A 232 14.66 -14.52 10.68
C ILE A 232 16.03 -15.07 10.24
N ASN A 233 16.49 -16.17 10.84
CA ASN A 233 17.77 -16.78 10.47
C ASN A 233 17.73 -17.40 9.06
N GLN A 234 16.60 -17.99 8.68
CA GLN A 234 16.40 -18.53 7.34
C GLN A 234 16.26 -17.43 6.30
N SER A 235 15.67 -16.28 6.64
CA SER A 235 15.49 -15.16 5.72
C SER A 235 16.82 -14.63 5.17
N ARG A 236 17.88 -14.58 6.00
CA ARG A 236 19.21 -14.18 5.56
C ARG A 236 19.79 -15.09 4.48
N VAL A 237 19.60 -16.40 4.63
CA VAL A 237 20.05 -17.39 3.64
C VAL A 237 19.24 -17.28 2.35
N ILE A 238 17.93 -17.13 2.48
CA ILE A 238 17.01 -16.94 1.34
C ILE A 238 17.37 -15.67 0.56
N GLN A 239 17.60 -14.56 1.25
CA GLN A 239 18.02 -13.31 0.64
C GLN A 239 19.38 -13.41 -0.06
N ALA A 240 20.34 -14.12 0.55
CA ALA A 240 21.69 -14.28 0.01
C ALA A 240 21.71 -15.14 -1.27
N LEU A 241 20.94 -16.23 -1.29
CA LEU A 241 20.96 -17.25 -2.33
C LEU A 241 19.78 -17.19 -3.32
N ASP A 242 18.85 -16.25 -3.16
CA ASP A 242 17.62 -16.15 -3.96
C ASP A 242 16.83 -17.47 -4.04
N ILE A 243 16.66 -18.11 -2.90
CA ILE A 243 15.97 -19.42 -2.84
C ILE A 243 14.49 -19.20 -3.17
N GLN A 244 13.98 -19.97 -4.13
CA GLN A 244 12.57 -19.98 -4.51
C GLN A 244 11.95 -21.33 -4.12
N LEU A 245 10.77 -21.29 -3.47
CA LEU A 245 10.00 -22.48 -3.10
C LEU A 245 8.57 -22.36 -3.64
N GLY A 246 8.12 -23.40 -4.31
CA GLY A 246 6.73 -23.48 -4.77
C GLY A 246 5.73 -23.47 -3.61
N ASP A 247 4.49 -23.05 -3.84
CA ASP A 247 3.47 -22.78 -2.82
C ASP A 247 2.15 -23.56 -3.01
N THR A 248 2.11 -24.52 -3.95
CA THR A 248 0.90 -25.31 -4.28
C THR A 248 0.87 -26.69 -3.62
N ALA A 249 2.02 -27.28 -3.28
CA ALA A 249 2.06 -28.64 -2.72
C ALA A 249 1.51 -28.70 -1.29
N ALA A 250 0.86 -29.81 -0.92
CA ALA A 250 0.23 -29.99 0.40
C ALA A 250 1.17 -29.70 1.58
N ARG A 251 2.47 -30.05 1.48
CA ARG A 251 3.49 -29.72 2.49
C ARG A 251 3.68 -28.21 2.66
N HIS A 252 3.55 -27.43 1.59
CA HIS A 252 3.66 -25.97 1.62
C HIS A 252 2.42 -25.32 2.23
N LEU A 253 1.23 -25.82 1.87
CA LEU A 253 -0.03 -25.40 2.50
C LEU A 253 0.01 -25.64 4.01
N SER A 254 0.53 -26.79 4.44
CA SER A 254 0.68 -27.09 5.87
C SER A 254 1.66 -26.14 6.56
N ALA A 255 2.83 -25.90 5.98
CA ALA A 255 3.83 -24.99 6.53
C ALA A 255 3.35 -23.54 6.58
N ALA A 256 2.50 -23.10 5.66
CA ALA A 256 1.90 -21.78 5.62
C ALA A 256 0.62 -21.64 6.49
N GLY A 257 0.23 -22.70 7.21
CA GLY A 257 -1.01 -22.68 8.00
C GLY A 257 -2.28 -22.64 7.13
N ARG A 258 -2.21 -23.11 5.87
CA ARG A 258 -3.28 -23.05 4.86
C ARG A 258 -3.86 -24.40 4.48
N SER A 259 -3.67 -25.43 5.30
CA SER A 259 -4.24 -26.76 5.05
C SER A 259 -5.78 -26.77 5.06
N SER A 260 -6.40 -25.95 5.90
CA SER A 260 -7.86 -25.85 5.98
C SER A 260 -8.43 -25.15 4.76
N ARG A 261 -9.38 -25.80 4.08
CA ARG A 261 -10.13 -25.19 2.98
C ARG A 261 -10.92 -23.97 3.44
N ALA A 262 -11.60 -24.05 4.58
CA ALA A 262 -12.37 -22.94 5.15
C ALA A 262 -11.48 -21.72 5.46
N ASN A 263 -10.22 -21.94 5.88
CA ASN A 263 -9.26 -20.85 6.09
C ASN A 263 -8.90 -20.15 4.77
N ARG A 264 -8.71 -20.91 3.68
CA ARG A 264 -8.44 -20.33 2.36
C ARG A 264 -9.64 -19.58 1.79
N GLU A 265 -10.84 -20.16 1.90
CA GLU A 265 -12.08 -19.50 1.48
C GLU A 265 -12.30 -18.19 2.24
N ARG A 266 -12.02 -18.18 3.55
CA ARG A 266 -12.09 -16.95 4.36
C ARG A 266 -11.10 -15.91 3.90
N PHE A 267 -9.86 -16.27 3.59
CA PHE A 267 -8.85 -15.37 3.04
C PHE A 267 -9.34 -14.70 1.74
N GLU A 268 -9.94 -15.48 0.84
CA GLU A 268 -10.45 -14.98 -0.45
C GLU A 268 -11.66 -14.02 -0.25
N VAL A 269 -12.53 -14.29 0.72
CA VAL A 269 -13.63 -13.37 1.08
C VAL A 269 -13.08 -12.07 1.65
N ASP A 270 -12.11 -12.15 2.56
CA ASP A 270 -11.51 -10.96 3.18
C ASP A 270 -10.69 -10.14 2.15
N LEU A 271 -10.00 -10.81 1.21
CA LEU A 271 -9.33 -10.18 0.07
C LEU A 271 -10.31 -9.39 -0.80
N ALA A 272 -11.43 -10.01 -1.19
CA ALA A 272 -12.47 -9.35 -1.97
C ALA A 272 -13.09 -8.16 -1.21
N GLY A 273 -13.30 -8.33 0.09
CA GLY A 273 -13.80 -7.27 0.99
C GLY A 273 -12.86 -6.07 1.05
N MET A 274 -11.55 -6.30 1.13
CA MET A 274 -10.54 -5.25 1.10
C MET A 274 -10.55 -4.50 -0.23
N VAL A 275 -10.52 -5.21 -1.35
CA VAL A 275 -10.56 -4.59 -2.68
C VAL A 275 -11.83 -3.76 -2.83
N ARG A 276 -13.00 -4.32 -2.47
CA ARG A 276 -14.28 -3.62 -2.50
C ARG A 276 -14.29 -2.34 -1.65
N LEU A 277 -13.64 -2.37 -0.47
CA LEU A 277 -13.55 -1.21 0.41
C LEU A 277 -12.71 -0.09 -0.19
N LEU A 278 -11.60 -0.43 -0.86
CA LEU A 278 -10.56 0.51 -1.29
C LEU A 278 -10.64 0.88 -2.78
N ASP A 279 -11.47 0.20 -3.56
CA ASP A 279 -11.67 0.48 -4.99
C ASP A 279 -11.91 1.97 -5.32
N PRO A 280 -12.69 2.76 -4.54
CA PRO A 280 -12.92 4.18 -4.87
C PRO A 280 -11.69 5.09 -4.74
N HIS A 281 -10.59 4.64 -4.11
CA HIS A 281 -9.45 5.49 -3.80
C HIS A 281 -8.41 5.50 -4.91
N ALA A 282 -8.18 6.68 -5.50
CA ALA A 282 -7.22 6.87 -6.58
C ALA A 282 -5.76 6.68 -6.12
N CYS A 283 -5.47 6.99 -4.87
CA CYS A 283 -4.13 6.85 -4.28
C CYS A 283 -3.63 5.41 -4.24
N VAL A 284 -4.53 4.42 -4.13
CA VAL A 284 -4.13 3.00 -4.13
C VAL A 284 -3.73 2.62 -5.55
N VAL A 285 -2.44 2.40 -5.77
CA VAL A 285 -1.87 2.11 -7.10
C VAL A 285 -1.36 0.68 -7.24
N MET A 286 -1.16 -0.01 -6.12
CA MET A 286 -0.60 -1.36 -6.10
C MET A 286 -1.17 -2.18 -4.95
N TRP A 287 -1.43 -3.45 -5.20
CA TRP A 287 -1.73 -4.47 -4.21
C TRP A 287 -0.49 -5.34 -3.96
N THR A 288 -0.15 -5.60 -2.70
CA THR A 288 0.81 -6.65 -2.33
C THR A 288 0.02 -7.86 -1.83
N LEU A 289 0.05 -8.96 -2.57
CA LEU A 289 -0.78 -10.13 -2.25
C LEU A 289 -0.22 -10.91 -1.06
N PHE A 290 1.09 -11.21 -1.07
CA PHE A 290 1.77 -11.88 0.04
C PHE A 290 3.06 -11.17 0.42
N ASN A 291 3.30 -11.04 1.73
CA ASN A 291 4.54 -10.54 2.28
C ASN A 291 5.33 -11.69 2.91
N GLU A 292 6.62 -11.81 2.55
CA GLU A 292 7.62 -12.70 3.18
C GLU A 292 7.17 -14.16 3.29
N ALA A 293 6.43 -14.63 2.30
CA ALA A 293 5.87 -16.00 2.26
C ALA A 293 4.93 -16.31 3.45
N TRP A 294 4.50 -15.32 4.22
CA TRP A 294 3.63 -15.52 5.36
C TRP A 294 2.20 -15.86 4.92
N GLY A 295 1.80 -17.08 5.23
CA GLY A 295 0.52 -17.62 4.78
C GLY A 295 0.37 -17.74 3.26
N GLN A 296 1.47 -17.67 2.51
CA GLN A 296 1.50 -17.73 1.05
C GLN A 296 1.05 -19.11 0.54
N TYR A 297 0.15 -19.11 -0.44
CA TYR A 297 -0.32 -20.30 -1.13
C TYR A 297 -0.93 -19.95 -2.48
N GLU A 298 -0.78 -20.83 -3.46
CA GLU A 298 -1.40 -20.74 -4.78
C GLU A 298 -1.35 -19.31 -5.38
N THR A 299 -0.18 -18.66 -5.27
CA THR A 299 0.00 -17.23 -5.61
C THR A 299 -0.51 -16.89 -6.99
N ASP A 300 -0.18 -17.69 -8.03
CA ASP A 300 -0.58 -17.42 -9.42
C ASP A 300 -2.12 -17.44 -9.59
N ARG A 301 -2.80 -18.39 -8.91
CA ARG A 301 -4.27 -18.44 -8.93
C ARG A 301 -4.88 -17.22 -8.22
N LEU A 302 -4.33 -16.86 -7.07
CA LEU A 302 -4.84 -15.74 -6.28
C LEU A 302 -4.51 -14.39 -6.93
N GLU A 303 -3.39 -14.26 -7.63
CA GLU A 303 -3.11 -13.11 -8.48
C GLU A 303 -4.20 -12.97 -9.56
N GLY A 304 -4.50 -14.06 -10.28
CA GLY A 304 -5.58 -14.06 -11.28
C GLY A 304 -6.94 -13.68 -10.68
N TYR A 305 -7.23 -14.15 -9.46
CA TYR A 305 -8.44 -13.77 -8.73
C TYR A 305 -8.44 -12.27 -8.38
N LEU A 306 -7.33 -11.76 -7.83
CA LEU A 306 -7.20 -10.34 -7.49
C LEU A 306 -7.34 -9.43 -8.74
N ARG A 307 -6.73 -9.80 -9.88
CA ARG A 307 -6.93 -9.08 -11.15
C ARG A 307 -8.36 -9.10 -11.66
N SER A 308 -9.11 -10.16 -11.38
CA SER A 308 -10.53 -10.23 -11.74
C SER A 308 -11.40 -9.30 -10.88
N LEU A 309 -11.00 -9.05 -9.63
CA LEU A 309 -11.64 -8.08 -8.74
C LEU A 309 -11.28 -6.65 -9.12
N ASP A 310 -10.01 -6.41 -9.40
CA ASP A 310 -9.49 -5.09 -9.75
C ASP A 310 -8.42 -5.17 -10.86
N PRO A 311 -8.79 -4.90 -12.12
CA PRO A 311 -7.84 -4.84 -13.23
C PRO A 311 -7.10 -3.51 -13.38
N THR A 312 -7.32 -2.53 -12.48
CA THR A 312 -6.85 -1.14 -12.64
C THR A 312 -5.62 -0.80 -11.81
N ARG A 313 -5.14 -1.74 -11.01
CA ARG A 313 -3.97 -1.56 -10.13
C ARG A 313 -2.92 -2.63 -10.39
N LEU A 314 -1.69 -2.30 -10.07
CA LEU A 314 -0.56 -3.21 -10.16
C LEU A 314 -0.59 -4.24 -9.02
N ILE A 315 0.09 -5.37 -9.21
CA ILE A 315 0.16 -6.45 -8.22
C ILE A 315 1.62 -6.84 -7.97
N ASP A 316 2.09 -6.67 -6.73
CA ASP A 316 3.26 -7.37 -6.19
C ASP A 316 2.78 -8.69 -5.59
N ALA A 317 2.89 -9.78 -6.35
CA ALA A 317 2.29 -11.05 -5.98
C ALA A 317 2.99 -11.74 -4.79
N ALA A 318 4.31 -11.55 -4.65
CA ALA A 318 5.11 -12.13 -3.58
C ALA A 318 6.26 -11.18 -3.18
N SER A 319 5.96 -10.29 -2.23
CA SER A 319 6.93 -9.34 -1.72
C SER A 319 7.98 -10.04 -0.86
N GLY A 320 9.23 -9.91 -1.24
CA GLY A 320 10.40 -10.43 -0.51
C GLY A 320 10.90 -11.78 -0.98
N TRP A 321 10.14 -12.85 -0.79
CA TRP A 321 10.56 -14.20 -1.12
C TRP A 321 9.50 -15.06 -1.78
N PHE A 322 9.98 -16.17 -2.34
CA PHE A 322 9.18 -17.23 -2.98
C PHE A 322 8.29 -16.70 -4.10
N ASP A 323 8.88 -15.83 -4.93
CA ASP A 323 8.27 -15.38 -6.17
C ASP A 323 7.95 -16.59 -7.09
N GLN A 324 6.69 -16.71 -7.50
CA GLN A 324 6.22 -17.77 -8.37
C GLN A 324 6.32 -17.41 -9.86
N GLY A 325 6.78 -16.19 -10.19
CA GLY A 325 6.95 -15.70 -11.56
C GLY A 325 5.80 -14.81 -12.05
N GLY A 326 4.68 -14.77 -11.31
CA GLY A 326 3.55 -13.87 -11.55
C GLY A 326 3.76 -12.46 -11.00
N GLY A 327 2.70 -11.65 -11.08
CA GLY A 327 2.72 -10.25 -10.68
C GLY A 327 3.44 -9.34 -11.65
N ASP A 328 3.35 -8.03 -11.37
CA ASP A 328 3.91 -6.99 -12.23
C ASP A 328 5.38 -6.69 -11.93
N PHE A 329 5.91 -7.20 -10.81
CA PHE A 329 7.24 -6.86 -10.31
C PHE A 329 8.11 -8.08 -10.00
N ARG A 330 9.42 -7.88 -10.13
CA ARG A 330 10.41 -8.71 -9.47
C ARG A 330 10.74 -8.08 -8.13
N SER A 331 10.10 -8.57 -7.07
CA SER A 331 10.15 -7.99 -5.73
C SER A 331 11.21 -8.64 -4.84
N ARG A 332 11.84 -7.84 -3.97
CA ARG A 332 12.86 -8.30 -3.02
C ARG A 332 12.89 -7.48 -1.73
N HIS A 333 13.18 -8.17 -0.62
CA HIS A 333 13.61 -7.54 0.64
C HIS A 333 15.11 -7.67 0.82
N ARG A 334 15.75 -6.60 1.31
CA ARG A 334 17.19 -6.59 1.55
C ARG A 334 17.56 -5.62 2.66
N TYR A 335 17.99 -6.14 3.80
CA TYR A 335 18.31 -5.33 4.97
C TYR A 335 19.80 -5.29 5.29
N VAL A 336 20.33 -6.35 5.88
CA VAL A 336 21.72 -6.39 6.39
C VAL A 336 22.75 -6.54 5.28
N LEU A 337 22.37 -7.15 4.20
CA LEU A 337 23.25 -7.42 3.07
C LEU A 337 23.23 -6.25 2.09
N ARG A 338 24.37 -6.02 1.43
CA ARG A 338 24.47 -5.00 0.39
C ARG A 338 23.37 -5.17 -0.67
N LEU A 339 22.79 -4.06 -1.11
CA LEU A 339 21.79 -4.07 -2.20
C LEU A 339 22.44 -4.59 -3.49
N ILE A 340 21.76 -5.45 -4.20
CA ILE A 340 22.27 -6.10 -5.40
C ILE A 340 21.37 -5.82 -6.61
N ARG A 341 21.97 -5.89 -7.77
CA ARG A 341 21.25 -5.81 -9.06
C ARG A 341 20.24 -6.96 -9.18
N PRO A 342 19.08 -6.71 -9.83
CA PRO A 342 18.14 -7.75 -10.17
C PRO A 342 18.75 -8.74 -11.17
N PRO A 343 18.22 -9.98 -11.24
CA PRO A 343 18.59 -10.94 -12.28
C PRO A 343 18.25 -10.37 -13.67
N GLN A 344 19.21 -10.33 -14.61
CA GLN A 344 19.01 -9.77 -15.95
C GLN A 344 17.98 -10.54 -16.82
N ARG A 345 17.60 -11.75 -16.42
CA ARG A 345 16.66 -12.59 -17.16
C ARG A 345 15.18 -12.26 -16.90
N ASP A 346 14.90 -11.57 -15.81
CA ASP A 346 13.53 -11.14 -15.48
C ASP A 346 13.23 -9.82 -16.19
N ARG A 347 12.15 -9.77 -16.95
CA ARG A 347 11.72 -8.58 -17.69
C ARG A 347 10.83 -7.66 -16.87
N ARG A 348 10.32 -8.14 -15.73
CA ARG A 348 9.52 -7.32 -14.83
C ARG A 348 10.41 -6.24 -14.20
N PRO A 349 9.89 -5.03 -13.97
CA PRO A 349 10.61 -4.01 -13.23
C PRO A 349 11.02 -4.51 -11.85
N PHE A 350 12.23 -4.15 -11.43
CA PHE A 350 12.74 -4.48 -10.11
C PHE A 350 12.12 -3.59 -9.05
N PHE A 351 11.58 -4.20 -8.01
CA PHE A 351 10.98 -3.53 -6.87
C PHE A 351 11.70 -3.96 -5.59
N LEU A 352 12.39 -3.00 -4.95
CA LEU A 352 13.02 -3.25 -3.66
C LEU A 352 11.97 -3.01 -2.57
N SER A 353 11.12 -4.01 -2.38
CA SER A 353 9.88 -3.89 -1.62
C SER A 353 10.09 -3.74 -0.11
N GLU A 354 11.30 -4.00 0.40
CA GLU A 354 11.75 -3.54 1.72
C GLU A 354 13.27 -3.43 1.78
N PHE A 355 13.77 -2.34 2.38
CA PHE A 355 15.20 -2.12 2.62
C PHE A 355 15.43 -1.13 3.78
N GLY A 356 16.68 -0.97 4.20
CA GLY A 356 17.06 -0.05 5.27
C GLY A 356 16.97 -0.71 6.64
N GLY A 357 15.95 -0.38 7.42
CA GLY A 357 15.78 -0.93 8.77
C GLY A 357 16.87 -0.47 9.75
N HIS A 358 17.38 0.77 9.56
CA HIS A 358 18.37 1.40 10.44
C HIS A 358 17.73 1.77 11.77
N ASN A 359 18.24 1.19 12.86
CA ASN A 359 17.70 1.33 14.20
C ASN A 359 18.41 2.43 14.98
N LEU A 360 17.65 3.37 15.51
CA LEU A 360 18.08 4.34 16.50
C LEU A 360 17.01 4.49 17.58
N ALA A 361 17.30 4.04 18.80
CA ALA A 361 16.43 4.29 19.95
C ALA A 361 16.67 5.71 20.48
N VAL A 362 15.59 6.46 20.66
CA VAL A 362 15.64 7.84 21.21
C VAL A 362 15.17 7.79 22.65
N GLU A 363 16.01 8.30 23.57
CA GLU A 363 15.70 8.34 25.01
C GLU A 363 14.42 9.16 25.27
N GLY A 364 13.52 8.61 26.07
CA GLY A 364 12.22 9.22 26.39
C GLY A 364 11.14 9.01 25.34
N HIS A 365 11.46 8.45 24.16
CA HIS A 365 10.53 8.25 23.04
C HIS A 365 10.44 6.79 22.58
N SER A 366 11.03 5.85 23.34
CA SER A 366 10.95 4.41 23.09
C SER A 366 9.88 3.76 23.95
N TRP A 367 9.24 2.70 23.44
CA TRP A 367 8.08 2.03 24.05
C TRP A 367 8.28 1.63 25.52
N ASP A 368 9.32 0.84 25.83
CA ASP A 368 9.60 0.31 27.16
C ASP A 368 11.02 0.64 27.69
N GLY A 369 11.80 1.38 26.89
CA GLY A 369 13.18 1.76 27.20
C GLY A 369 14.18 0.60 27.21
N THR A 370 13.77 -0.65 27.06
CA THR A 370 14.63 -1.84 27.22
C THR A 370 14.71 -2.72 25.99
N GLY A 371 13.64 -2.83 25.22
CA GLY A 371 13.55 -3.67 24.03
C GLY A 371 14.10 -2.96 22.78
N ARG A 372 14.97 -3.63 22.04
CA ARG A 372 15.50 -3.11 20.78
C ARG A 372 15.48 -4.20 19.72
N TYR A 373 14.69 -3.98 18.70
CA TYR A 373 14.67 -4.82 17.53
C TYR A 373 14.94 -3.98 16.27
N GLY A 374 15.72 -4.51 15.35
CA GLY A 374 16.06 -3.86 14.07
C GLY A 374 17.19 -4.61 13.39
N TYR A 375 17.63 -4.12 12.23
CA TYR A 375 18.60 -4.81 11.39
C TYR A 375 20.02 -4.25 11.55
N THR A 376 20.17 -2.92 11.63
CA THR A 376 21.44 -2.22 11.83
C THR A 376 21.26 -1.18 12.91
N PHE A 377 22.13 -1.15 13.90
CA PHE A 377 21.99 -0.32 15.11
C PHE A 377 22.96 0.87 15.07
N HIS A 378 22.46 2.05 15.42
CA HIS A 378 23.22 3.28 15.52
C HIS A 378 23.20 3.83 16.94
N SER A 379 24.27 4.51 17.35
CA SER A 379 24.43 5.09 18.68
C SER A 379 23.80 6.47 18.81
N ASP A 380 23.71 7.21 17.69
CA ASP A 380 23.29 8.60 17.66
C ASP A 380 22.79 9.01 16.27
N PRO A 381 22.13 10.18 16.13
CA PRO A 381 21.61 10.67 14.86
C PRO A 381 22.68 10.90 13.79
N ALA A 382 23.92 11.27 14.17
CA ALA A 382 24.97 11.50 13.18
C ALA A 382 25.39 10.20 12.50
N ALA A 383 25.57 9.12 13.27
CA ALA A 383 25.84 7.78 12.73
C ALA A 383 24.68 7.25 11.86
N LEU A 384 23.43 7.54 12.24
CA LEU A 384 22.26 7.20 11.41
C LEU A 384 22.31 7.95 10.08
N ASN A 385 22.56 9.26 10.08
CA ASN A 385 22.59 10.09 8.88
C ASN A 385 23.72 9.67 7.92
N GLU A 386 24.92 9.36 8.45
CA GLU A 386 26.03 8.84 7.64
C GLU A 386 25.65 7.51 6.97
N ALA A 387 25.03 6.60 7.72
CA ALA A 387 24.61 5.30 7.20
C ALA A 387 23.50 5.42 6.15
N LEU A 388 22.55 6.35 6.31
CA LEU A 388 21.49 6.63 5.31
C LEU A 388 22.10 7.21 4.04
N ALA A 389 23.02 8.17 4.15
CA ALA A 389 23.72 8.75 3.01
C ALA A 389 24.53 7.69 2.23
N ASP A 390 25.26 6.81 2.93
CA ASP A 390 25.97 5.70 2.31
C ASP A 390 24.99 4.74 1.60
N LEU A 391 23.93 4.32 2.27
CA LEU A 391 22.93 3.40 1.71
C LEU A 391 22.30 3.95 0.42
N TYR A 392 21.89 5.20 0.42
CA TYR A 392 21.25 5.82 -0.74
C TYR A 392 22.27 6.04 -1.87
N ARG A 393 23.37 6.75 -1.62
CA ARG A 393 24.33 7.19 -2.64
C ARG A 393 25.16 6.05 -3.23
N THR A 394 25.57 5.08 -2.39
CA THR A 394 26.47 4.02 -2.84
C THR A 394 25.76 2.73 -3.24
N GLN A 395 24.49 2.53 -2.83
CA GLN A 395 23.80 1.27 -3.05
C GLN A 395 22.46 1.43 -3.77
N LEU A 396 21.54 2.30 -3.31
CA LEU A 396 20.19 2.42 -3.84
C LEU A 396 20.16 3.15 -5.19
N ILE A 397 20.68 4.37 -5.23
CA ILE A 397 20.66 5.24 -6.42
C ILE A 397 21.28 4.56 -7.64
N PRO A 398 22.45 3.87 -7.55
CA PRO A 398 22.99 3.14 -8.67
C PRO A 398 22.08 2.05 -9.27
N LEU A 399 21.14 1.49 -8.48
CA LEU A 399 20.23 0.46 -8.96
C LEU A 399 19.18 1.00 -9.94
N VAL A 400 18.92 2.30 -9.96
CA VAL A 400 17.98 2.94 -10.89
C VAL A 400 18.37 2.66 -12.35
N ALA A 401 19.67 2.80 -12.67
CA ALA A 401 20.21 2.46 -13.99
C ALA A 401 20.12 0.96 -14.32
N HIS A 402 19.88 0.13 -13.30
CA HIS A 402 19.81 -1.33 -13.41
C HIS A 402 18.39 -1.90 -13.23
N GLY A 403 17.37 -1.08 -13.41
CA GLY A 403 15.99 -1.53 -13.45
C GLY A 403 15.19 -1.36 -12.16
N LEU A 404 15.72 -0.70 -11.12
CA LEU A 404 14.93 -0.30 -9.95
C LEU A 404 13.83 0.67 -10.38
N ARG A 405 12.58 0.34 -10.06
CA ARG A 405 11.38 1.13 -10.42
C ARG A 405 10.51 1.46 -9.22
N GLY A 406 10.90 0.99 -8.07
CA GLY A 406 10.32 1.38 -6.79
C GLY A 406 11.08 0.79 -5.63
N CYS A 407 10.94 1.43 -4.48
CA CYS A 407 11.58 1.03 -3.24
C CYS A 407 10.73 1.40 -2.02
N VAL A 408 10.86 0.60 -0.96
CA VAL A 408 10.16 0.79 0.32
C VAL A 408 11.16 0.80 1.45
N TYR A 409 11.38 1.96 2.06
CA TYR A 409 12.22 2.09 3.24
C TYR A 409 11.51 1.60 4.51
N THR A 410 12.14 0.82 5.33
CA THR A 410 11.60 0.35 6.60
C THR A 410 12.12 1.20 7.75
N GLN A 411 11.26 2.07 8.40
CA GLN A 411 9.82 2.28 8.19
C GLN A 411 9.40 3.71 8.58
N VAL A 412 8.08 4.03 8.51
CA VAL A 412 7.52 5.37 8.87
C VAL A 412 7.83 5.72 10.32
N SER A 413 7.40 4.88 11.25
CA SER A 413 7.63 5.11 12.68
C SER A 413 8.11 3.86 13.38
N ASP A 414 8.73 4.02 14.53
CA ASP A 414 8.93 2.93 15.47
C ASP A 414 7.59 2.29 15.82
N VAL A 415 7.62 0.99 16.15
CA VAL A 415 6.47 0.29 16.71
C VAL A 415 6.95 -0.61 17.84
N GLU A 416 6.52 -0.31 19.06
CA GLU A 416 6.92 -1.04 20.28
C GLU A 416 8.45 -1.19 20.38
N THR A 417 8.98 -2.42 20.32
CA THR A 417 10.42 -2.68 20.42
C THR A 417 11.17 -2.50 19.09
N GLU A 418 10.48 -2.33 17.98
CA GLU A 418 11.07 -2.13 16.64
C GLU A 418 11.38 -0.65 16.43
N ASN A 419 12.66 -0.26 16.63
CA ASN A 419 13.11 1.14 16.63
C ASN A 419 13.82 1.54 15.32
N ASN A 420 13.28 1.13 14.17
CA ASN A 420 13.84 1.42 12.83
C ASN A 420 12.97 2.40 12.02
N GLY A 421 12.02 3.07 12.66
CA GLY A 421 11.23 4.13 12.03
C GLY A 421 12.03 5.37 11.71
N LEU A 422 11.55 6.16 10.75
CA LEU A 422 12.00 7.54 10.52
C LEU A 422 11.50 8.48 11.61
N LEU A 423 10.35 8.14 12.20
CA LEU A 423 9.77 8.81 13.36
C LEU A 423 9.87 7.91 14.60
N THR A 424 9.90 8.50 15.78
CA THR A 424 9.66 7.77 17.03
C THR A 424 8.21 7.24 17.11
N TYR A 425 7.94 6.27 18.00
CA TYR A 425 6.61 5.65 18.10
C TYR A 425 5.51 6.65 18.46
N ASP A 426 5.83 7.65 19.26
CA ASP A 426 4.95 8.77 19.63
C ASP A 426 4.91 9.92 18.59
N ARG A 427 5.63 9.79 17.46
CA ARG A 427 5.74 10.77 16.38
C ARG A 427 6.31 12.12 16.79
N GLN A 428 6.94 12.24 17.97
CA GLN A 428 7.47 13.52 18.46
C GLN A 428 8.84 13.86 17.89
N VAL A 429 9.61 12.88 17.43
CA VAL A 429 10.96 13.08 16.91
C VAL A 429 11.09 12.49 15.51
N VAL A 430 11.56 13.29 14.56
CA VAL A 430 12.10 12.85 13.29
C VAL A 430 13.55 12.44 13.55
N LYS A 431 13.87 11.16 13.38
CA LYS A 431 15.17 10.62 13.80
C LYS A 431 16.35 10.97 12.88
N PRO A 432 16.20 10.89 11.53
CA PRO A 432 17.21 11.40 10.62
C PRO A 432 17.12 12.93 10.49
N ASP A 433 18.16 13.52 9.97
CA ASP A 433 18.13 14.90 9.49
C ASP A 433 17.14 15.01 8.31
N ALA A 434 16.14 15.88 8.44
CA ALA A 434 15.07 16.00 7.46
C ALA A 434 15.55 16.56 6.12
N ASP A 435 16.48 17.54 6.16
CA ASP A 435 17.05 18.14 4.95
C ASP A 435 17.89 17.11 4.19
N LEU A 436 18.67 16.29 4.90
CA LEU A 436 19.41 15.19 4.30
C LEU A 436 18.49 14.16 3.65
N MET A 437 17.39 13.77 4.31
CA MET A 437 16.44 12.80 3.72
C MET A 437 15.79 13.37 2.47
N LEU A 438 15.39 14.64 2.49
CA LEU A 438 14.84 15.31 1.32
C LEU A 438 15.86 15.35 0.17
N GLU A 439 17.13 15.68 0.45
CA GLU A 439 18.24 15.66 -0.53
C GLU A 439 18.43 14.27 -1.13
N LEU A 440 18.52 13.22 -0.30
CA LEU A 440 18.71 11.83 -0.75
C LEU A 440 17.57 11.34 -1.66
N ASN A 441 16.32 11.67 -1.31
CA ASN A 441 15.17 11.36 -2.15
C ASN A 441 15.19 12.17 -3.46
N ALA A 442 15.59 13.44 -3.43
CA ALA A 442 15.75 14.24 -4.64
C ALA A 442 16.85 13.69 -5.56
N GLU A 443 18.01 13.26 -5.01
CA GLU A 443 19.07 12.59 -5.77
C GLU A 443 18.54 11.28 -6.43
N LEU A 444 17.73 10.52 -5.72
CA LEU A 444 17.11 9.28 -6.25
C LEU A 444 16.19 9.58 -7.44
N TYR A 445 15.31 10.60 -7.32
CA TYR A 445 14.45 11.03 -8.42
C TYR A 445 15.24 11.62 -9.59
N ALA A 446 16.30 12.38 -9.33
CA ALA A 446 17.18 12.90 -10.37
C ALA A 446 17.86 11.76 -11.18
N ALA A 447 18.29 10.70 -10.51
CA ALA A 447 18.81 9.51 -11.17
C ALA A 447 17.74 8.82 -12.04
N PHE A 448 16.48 8.82 -11.62
CA PHE A 448 15.38 8.27 -12.40
C PHE A 448 15.05 9.17 -13.60
N ALA A 449 15.04 10.48 -13.42
CA ALA A 449 14.86 11.44 -14.52
C ALA A 449 15.97 11.33 -15.60
N ALA A 450 17.21 11.06 -15.17
CA ALA A 450 18.33 10.87 -16.09
C ALA A 450 18.16 9.67 -17.04
N ILE A 451 17.27 8.74 -16.75
CA ILE A 451 16.92 7.62 -17.62
C ILE A 451 15.58 7.81 -18.35
N GLY A 452 14.97 9.00 -18.29
CA GLY A 452 13.73 9.37 -18.95
C GLY A 452 12.47 9.24 -18.08
N GLY A 453 12.60 9.04 -16.77
CA GLY A 453 11.47 9.10 -15.84
C GLY A 453 11.02 10.54 -15.54
N THR A 454 9.84 10.67 -14.96
CA THR A 454 9.36 11.95 -14.42
C THR A 454 9.99 12.17 -13.03
N PRO A 455 10.56 13.34 -12.75
CA PRO A 455 11.22 13.63 -11.48
C PRO A 455 10.25 13.72 -10.31
#